data_f6a176efbc58e2a4cb3a4582f2ca7b58
#
_entry.id   f6a176efbc58e2a4cb3a4582f2ca7b58
#
_cell.length_a   1.000
_cell.length_b   1.000
_cell.length_c   1.000
_cell.angle_alpha   90.00
_cell.angle_beta   90.00
_cell.angle_gamma   90.00
#
_symmetry.space_group_name_H-M   'P 1'
#
loop_
_entity.id
_entity.type
_entity.pdbx_description
1 polymer ?
#
loop_
_entity_poly.entity_id
_entity_poly.type
_entity_poly.pdbx_seq_one_letter_code
_entity_poly.pdbx_strand_id
1 'polypeptide(L)'
;VDLAALLADLGQRGVNELHIESGHKLNGSWWREGLVDELLLYMAPCLLGPGQGMAQLPTLEKLDAAIRLRWVDFSPIGDDLRLMARVLR
;
A
#
# COMPACT_ATOMS: atom_id res chain seq x y z
N VAL A 1 -17.33 -2.19 -6.17
CA VAL A 1 -16.42 -3.21 -6.70
C VAL A 1 -16.02 -4.18 -5.60
N ASP A 2 -16.14 -5.45 -5.87
CA ASP A 2 -15.69 -6.50 -4.94
C ASP A 2 -14.21 -6.82 -5.25
N LEU A 3 -13.31 -6.26 -4.46
CA LEU A 3 -11.87 -6.42 -4.68
C LEU A 3 -11.41 -7.86 -4.44
N ALA A 4 -11.96 -8.54 -3.45
CA ALA A 4 -11.59 -9.93 -3.18
C ALA A 4 -11.99 -10.84 -4.35
N ALA A 5 -13.18 -10.64 -4.92
CA ALA A 5 -13.64 -11.40 -6.07
C ALA A 5 -12.77 -11.10 -7.30
N LEU A 6 -12.36 -9.85 -7.48
CA LEU A 6 -11.45 -9.47 -8.57
C LEU A 6 -10.12 -10.21 -8.46
N LEU A 7 -9.52 -10.24 -7.27
CA LEU A 7 -8.26 -10.95 -7.05
C LEU A 7 -8.41 -12.46 -7.28
N ALA A 8 -9.51 -13.05 -6.85
CA ALA A 8 -9.78 -14.47 -7.06
C ALA A 8 -9.89 -14.78 -8.56
N ASP A 9 -10.58 -13.94 -9.33
CA ASP A 9 -10.71 -14.09 -10.77
C ASP A 9 -9.35 -13.99 -11.47
N LEU A 10 -8.56 -12.98 -11.11
CA LEU A 10 -7.22 -12.82 -11.68
C LEU A 10 -6.31 -13.99 -11.34
N GLY A 11 -6.40 -14.52 -10.13
CA GLY A 11 -5.64 -15.71 -9.72
C GLY A 11 -6.00 -16.92 -10.55
N GLN A 12 -7.29 -17.13 -10.84
CA GLN A 12 -7.73 -18.21 -11.69
C GLN A 12 -7.23 -18.09 -13.14
N ARG A 13 -6.96 -16.86 -13.57
CA ARG A 13 -6.39 -16.58 -14.90
C ARG A 13 -4.87 -16.70 -14.94
N GLY A 14 -4.24 -17.09 -13.83
CA GLY A 14 -2.80 -17.29 -13.76
C GLY A 14 -2.00 -16.06 -13.35
N VAL A 15 -2.65 -15.02 -12.85
CA VAL A 15 -1.95 -13.83 -12.37
C VAL A 15 -1.39 -14.12 -10.98
N ASN A 16 -0.06 -14.07 -10.86
CA ASN A 16 0.65 -14.33 -9.60
C ASN A 16 0.93 -13.05 -8.83
N GLU A 17 1.04 -11.93 -9.54
CA GLU A 17 1.40 -10.64 -8.97
C GLU A 17 0.52 -9.56 -9.59
N LEU A 18 -0.03 -8.69 -8.76
CA LEU A 18 -0.79 -7.53 -9.21
C LEU A 18 -0.18 -6.28 -8.60
N HIS A 19 0.27 -5.37 -9.46
CA HIS A 19 0.79 -4.08 -9.04
C HIS A 19 -0.33 -3.04 -9.11
N ILE A 20 -0.66 -2.45 -7.96
CA ILE A 20 -1.77 -1.50 -7.87
C ILE A 20 -1.22 -0.08 -7.74
N GLU A 21 -1.62 0.76 -8.69
CA GLU A 21 -1.37 2.19 -8.68
C GLU A 21 -2.71 2.89 -8.76
N SER A 22 -3.26 3.27 -7.63
CA SER A 22 -4.59 3.84 -7.58
C SER A 22 -4.62 5.10 -6.72
N GLY A 23 -5.76 5.78 -6.72
CA GLY A 23 -5.94 6.96 -5.92
C GLY A 23 -6.15 6.63 -4.44
N HIS A 24 -6.19 7.67 -3.66
CA HIS A 24 -6.31 7.65 -2.19
C HIS A 24 -7.48 6.79 -1.67
N LYS A 25 -8.67 6.91 -2.29
CA LYS A 25 -9.85 6.16 -1.81
C LYS A 25 -9.76 4.67 -2.11
N LEU A 26 -9.35 4.30 -3.31
CA LEU A 26 -9.21 2.90 -3.69
C LEU A 26 -8.05 2.24 -2.95
N ASN A 27 -6.95 2.95 -2.74
CA ASN A 27 -5.86 2.48 -1.89
C ASN A 27 -6.38 2.15 -0.48
N GLY A 28 -7.21 3.04 0.08
CA GLY A 28 -7.83 2.79 1.38
C GLY A 28 -8.66 1.51 1.40
N SER A 29 -9.40 1.24 0.33
CA SER A 29 -10.21 0.02 0.23
C SER A 29 -9.34 -1.23 0.22
N TRP A 30 -8.24 -1.25 -0.56
CA TRP A 30 -7.29 -2.36 -0.57
C TRP A 30 -6.73 -2.63 0.83
N TRP A 31 -6.32 -1.57 1.55
CA TRP A 31 -5.78 -1.68 2.89
C TRP A 31 -6.80 -2.14 3.92
N ARG A 32 -8.02 -1.56 3.89
CA ARG A 32 -9.08 -1.90 4.85
C ARG A 32 -9.52 -3.35 4.73
N GLU A 33 -9.52 -3.90 3.50
CA GLU A 33 -9.94 -5.28 3.27
C GLU A 33 -8.82 -6.29 3.47
N GLY A 34 -7.62 -5.83 3.84
CA GLY A 34 -6.49 -6.72 4.13
C GLY A 34 -5.94 -7.45 2.91
N LEU A 35 -6.07 -6.84 1.73
CA LEU A 35 -5.69 -7.47 0.46
C LEU A 35 -4.31 -7.06 -0.04
N VAL A 36 -3.56 -6.27 0.74
CA VAL A 36 -2.22 -5.81 0.36
C VAL A 36 -1.17 -6.71 1.00
N ASP A 37 -0.24 -7.20 0.19
CA ASP A 37 0.88 -8.00 0.66
C ASP A 37 2.14 -7.15 0.85
N GLU A 38 2.40 -6.24 -0.08
CA GLU A 38 3.61 -5.42 -0.08
C GLU A 38 3.29 -3.97 -0.43
N LEU A 39 4.06 -3.06 0.15
CA LEU A 39 4.04 -1.64 -0.16
C LEU A 39 5.36 -1.25 -0.82
N LEU A 40 5.28 -0.62 -1.99
CA LEU A 40 6.41 -0.02 -2.66
C LEU A 40 6.22 1.50 -2.63
N LEU A 41 7.14 2.20 -2.00
CA LEU A 41 7.05 3.64 -1.80
C LEU A 41 8.29 4.34 -2.35
N TYR A 42 8.09 5.41 -3.10
CA TYR A 42 9.16 6.30 -3.53
C TYR A 42 9.02 7.62 -2.79
N MET A 43 10.08 8.05 -2.14
CA MET A 43 10.11 9.28 -1.35
C MET A 43 11.10 10.26 -1.97
N ALA A 44 10.61 11.43 -2.39
CA ALA A 44 11.44 12.50 -2.90
C ALA A 44 11.99 13.34 -1.75
N PRO A 45 13.22 13.90 -1.88
CA PRO A 45 13.82 14.71 -0.83
C PRO A 45 13.28 16.16 -0.88
N CYS A 46 11.96 16.31 -0.76
CA CYS A 46 11.36 17.65 -0.71
C CYS A 46 10.16 17.65 0.22
N LEU A 47 9.90 18.81 0.81
CA LEU A 47 8.77 19.01 1.70
C LEU A 47 7.72 19.85 0.97
N LEU A 48 6.51 19.34 0.96
CA LEU A 48 5.36 20.05 0.41
C LEU A 48 4.45 20.48 1.54
N GLY A 49 3.56 21.39 1.28
CA GLY A 49 2.55 21.77 2.25
C GLY A 49 1.48 20.66 2.40
N PRO A 50 0.29 21.01 2.92
CA PRO A 50 -0.80 20.06 3.08
C PRO A 50 -1.13 19.35 1.78
N GLY A 51 -1.38 18.05 1.87
CA GLY A 51 -1.71 17.24 0.71
C GLY A 51 -2.63 16.11 1.09
N GLN A 52 -2.98 15.28 0.10
CA GLN A 52 -3.81 14.12 0.31
C GLN A 52 -2.94 12.95 0.78
N GLY A 53 -3.42 12.20 1.78
CA GLY A 53 -2.77 10.98 2.20
C GLY A 53 -2.75 9.92 1.11
N MET A 54 -1.83 8.97 1.19
CA MET A 54 -1.69 7.92 0.17
C MET A 54 -2.82 6.90 0.20
N ALA A 55 -3.53 6.78 1.31
CA ALA A 55 -4.65 5.87 1.46
C ALA A 55 -5.66 6.42 2.47
N GLN A 56 -6.95 6.30 2.15
CA GLN A 56 -8.01 6.72 3.05
C GLN A 56 -8.31 5.60 4.06
N LEU A 57 -7.80 5.76 5.27
CA LEU A 57 -7.99 4.80 6.35
C LEU A 57 -8.77 5.45 7.49
N PRO A 58 -9.52 4.67 8.29
CA PRO A 58 -10.24 5.21 9.42
C PRO A 58 -9.28 5.71 10.51
N THR A 59 -9.74 6.65 11.30
CA THR A 59 -9.00 7.12 12.47
C THR A 59 -8.84 5.97 13.45
N LEU A 60 -7.62 5.77 13.94
CA LEU A 60 -7.34 4.75 14.94
C LEU A 60 -7.67 5.25 16.33
N GLU A 61 -8.40 4.46 17.10
CA GLU A 61 -8.64 4.72 18.51
C GLU A 61 -7.50 4.21 19.38
N LYS A 62 -6.85 3.12 18.93
CA LYS A 62 -5.71 2.51 19.62
C LYS A 62 -4.59 2.26 18.62
N LEU A 63 -3.36 2.44 19.08
CA LEU A 63 -2.18 2.24 18.23
C LEU A 63 -2.02 0.78 17.80
N ASP A 64 -2.47 -0.18 18.61
CA ASP A 64 -2.40 -1.60 18.26
C ASP A 64 -3.30 -2.00 17.10
N ALA A 65 -4.25 -1.14 16.72
CA ALA A 65 -5.08 -1.35 15.52
C ALA A 65 -4.38 -0.90 14.22
N ALA A 66 -3.17 -0.34 14.32
CA ALA A 66 -2.41 0.08 13.14
C ALA A 66 -1.99 -1.12 12.28
N ILE A 67 -1.96 -0.89 10.97
CA ILE A 67 -1.39 -1.87 10.05
C ILE A 67 0.12 -1.88 10.24
N ARG A 68 0.67 -3.05 10.55
CA ARG A 68 2.10 -3.22 10.81
C ARG A 68 2.81 -3.68 9.56
N LEU A 69 4.00 -3.12 9.32
CA LEU A 69 4.84 -3.44 8.19
C LEU A 69 6.23 -3.82 8.66
N ARG A 70 6.92 -4.61 7.85
CA ARG A 70 8.33 -4.92 8.04
C ARG A 70 9.10 -4.41 6.83
N TRP A 71 10.16 -3.67 7.06
CA TRP A 71 11.03 -3.22 5.97
C TRP A 71 11.73 -4.43 5.33
N VAL A 72 11.65 -4.52 4.01
CA VAL A 72 12.29 -5.57 3.22
C VAL A 72 13.52 -5.03 2.52
N ASP A 73 13.41 -3.82 1.95
CA ASP A 73 14.51 -3.20 1.22
C ASP A 73 14.32 -1.68 1.21
N PHE A 74 15.43 -0.97 1.16
CA PHE A 74 15.42 0.47 0.93
C PHE A 74 16.70 0.84 0.21
N SER A 75 16.59 1.64 -0.85
CA SER A 75 17.73 2.00 -1.69
C SER A 75 17.53 3.34 -2.37
N PRO A 76 18.61 4.10 -2.58
CA PRO A 76 18.53 5.33 -3.35
C PRO A 76 18.27 5.03 -4.82
N ILE A 77 17.40 5.83 -5.45
CA ILE A 77 17.14 5.80 -6.88
C ILE A 77 17.24 7.23 -7.37
N GLY A 78 18.38 7.59 -7.99
CA GLY A 78 18.66 8.99 -8.30
C GLY A 78 18.67 9.80 -7.01
N ASP A 79 17.86 10.86 -6.94
CA ASP A 79 17.72 11.69 -5.74
C ASP A 79 16.62 11.18 -4.80
N ASP A 80 15.86 10.18 -5.21
CA ASP A 80 14.76 9.64 -4.42
C ASP A 80 15.21 8.45 -3.59
N LEU A 81 14.36 8.07 -2.64
CA LEU A 81 14.53 6.85 -1.85
C LEU A 81 13.40 5.89 -2.17
N ARG A 82 13.77 4.66 -2.53
CA ARG A 82 12.81 3.59 -2.77
C ARG A 82 12.73 2.71 -1.52
N LEU A 83 11.52 2.53 -1.04
CA LEU A 83 11.24 1.76 0.17
C LEU A 83 10.29 0.62 -0.17
N MET A 84 10.62 -0.58 0.29
CA MET A 84 9.75 -1.74 0.14
C MET A 84 9.46 -2.34 1.50
N ALA A 85 8.20 -2.57 1.80
CA ALA A 85 7.77 -3.15 3.06
C ALA A 85 6.74 -4.25 2.83
N ARG A 86 6.73 -5.23 3.70
CA ARG A 86 5.77 -6.33 3.65
C ARG A 86 4.80 -6.19 4.80
N VAL A 87 3.52 -6.44 4.51
CA VAL A 87 2.46 -6.39 5.52
C VAL A 87 2.64 -7.59 6.46
N LEU A 88 2.63 -7.31 7.76
CA LEU A 88 2.64 -8.35 8.79
C LEU A 88 1.21 -8.83 9.05
N ARG A 89 1.04 -10.14 9.17
CA ARG A 89 -0.25 -10.78 9.42
C ARG A 89 -0.17 -11.71 10.60
#